data_df197eccc454787c2447a92e3d89ad2f
#
_entry.id   df197eccc454787c2447a92e3d89ad2f
#
_cell.length_a   1.000
_cell.length_b   1.000
_cell.length_c   1.000
_cell.angle_alpha   90.00
_cell.angle_beta   90.00
_cell.angle_gamma   90.00
#
_symmetry.space_group_name_H-M   'P 1'
#
loop_
_entity.id
_entity.type
_entity.pdbx_description
1 polymer ?
#
loop_
_entity_poly.entity_id
_entity_poly.type
_entity_poly.pdbx_seq_one_letter_code
_entity_poly.pdbx_strand_id
1 'polypeptide(L)'
;NRGISFGFGFLSQESSFDITFSLIDYDGSHSYARAFLVGLLNTILVSVIGIFFATILGVIVGISRLSQNYLIAKTAEWYVEIFRNIPLILQIFFWYFAALRALPLTIDSINFYDISFLNVKGWYVPKFLWTNFSLFLYSIIFAIIAIIFFLRYAKQQRDEFGKQFPTFYISLAILFVLPTLTFLIGGVSLTFEIPELTQLSKTVYVYKGGVSIIPELIALALALSMYTATFIAENVRAGILGVSKGQKEAAASIGLTKGQILKLVVMPQALRIIIPPTTNQYLNLTKNSSLAAAIAYPDIVLVFAGTALMQTGRAIEIISITMLTYLSLSLSISVFMNWYNKKMAIKEK
;
A
#
# COMPACT_ATOMS: atom_id res chain seq x y z
N ASN A 1 -37.03 26.78 11.86
CA ASN A 1 -36.65 26.15 10.58
C ASN A 1 -35.37 26.78 10.06
N ARG A 2 -34.23 26.22 10.47
CA ARG A 2 -32.98 26.47 9.75
C ARG A 2 -33.14 25.72 8.43
N GLY A 3 -33.17 26.42 7.29
CA GLY A 3 -33.33 25.84 5.95
C GLY A 3 -32.19 24.91 5.59
N ILE A 4 -32.19 23.70 6.17
CA ILE A 4 -31.25 22.63 5.86
C ILE A 4 -31.77 22.04 4.55
N SER A 5 -31.12 22.38 3.45
CA SER A 5 -31.40 21.76 2.15
C SER A 5 -30.85 20.35 2.15
N PHE A 6 -31.73 19.36 2.19
CA PHE A 6 -31.36 17.96 2.05
C PHE A 6 -31.14 17.59 0.57
N GLY A 7 -30.21 16.67 0.33
CA GLY A 7 -30.01 16.05 -0.97
C GLY A 7 -28.57 16.07 -1.46
N PHE A 8 -28.27 15.19 -2.40
CA PHE A 8 -26.93 14.96 -2.95
C PHE A 8 -26.60 15.82 -4.17
N GLY A 9 -27.48 16.76 -4.56
CA GLY A 9 -27.27 17.65 -5.71
C GLY A 9 -26.03 18.53 -5.62
N PHE A 10 -25.49 18.77 -4.41
CA PHE A 10 -24.25 19.52 -4.23
C PHE A 10 -23.02 18.80 -4.84
N LEU A 11 -23.07 17.47 -4.98
CA LEU A 11 -21.96 16.69 -5.54
C LEU A 11 -21.60 17.10 -6.96
N SER A 12 -22.55 17.65 -7.73
CA SER A 12 -22.32 18.15 -9.09
C SER A 12 -21.94 19.62 -9.15
N GLN A 13 -21.97 20.35 -8.03
CA GLN A 13 -21.57 21.75 -7.96
C GLN A 13 -20.03 21.89 -7.91
N GLU A 14 -19.52 23.05 -8.34
CA GLU A 14 -18.10 23.37 -8.24
C GLU A 14 -17.66 23.44 -6.78
N SER A 15 -16.49 22.85 -6.49
CA SER A 15 -15.95 22.76 -5.13
C SER A 15 -15.33 24.09 -4.66
N SER A 16 -14.80 24.90 -5.59
CA SER A 16 -14.16 26.19 -5.35
C SER A 16 -12.98 26.15 -4.36
N PHE A 17 -12.29 25.01 -4.23
CA PHE A 17 -11.06 24.88 -3.45
C PHE A 17 -10.07 23.94 -4.13
N ASP A 18 -8.77 24.21 -3.91
CA ASP A 18 -7.69 23.37 -4.43
C ASP A 18 -7.27 22.32 -3.42
N ILE A 19 -6.74 21.20 -3.92
CA ILE A 19 -6.19 20.10 -3.12
C ILE A 19 -4.69 20.02 -3.41
N THR A 20 -3.86 20.09 -2.37
CA THR A 20 -2.40 20.19 -2.47
C THR A 20 -1.73 18.96 -3.10
N PHE A 21 -2.39 17.79 -3.03
CA PHE A 21 -1.91 16.55 -3.61
C PHE A 21 -3.06 15.76 -4.20
N SER A 22 -2.94 15.39 -5.47
CA SER A 22 -3.97 14.66 -6.20
C SER A 22 -3.34 13.65 -7.15
N LEU A 23 -3.90 12.44 -7.22
CA LEU A 23 -3.52 11.39 -8.16
C LEU A 23 -4.22 11.52 -9.53
N ILE A 24 -5.27 12.34 -9.60
CA ILE A 24 -6.02 12.64 -10.81
C ILE A 24 -6.03 14.15 -11.00
N ASP A 25 -6.23 14.58 -12.22
CA ASP A 25 -6.34 16.01 -12.53
C ASP A 25 -7.50 16.65 -11.76
N TYR A 26 -7.19 17.69 -10.97
CA TYR A 26 -8.13 18.39 -10.09
C TYR A 26 -7.70 19.82 -9.84
N ASP A 27 -8.66 20.73 -9.94
CA ASP A 27 -8.60 22.13 -9.52
C ASP A 27 -9.95 22.57 -8.94
N GLY A 28 -10.03 23.79 -8.42
CA GLY A 28 -11.22 24.33 -7.78
C GLY A 28 -12.46 24.44 -8.67
N SER A 29 -12.33 24.36 -10.01
CA SER A 29 -13.46 24.38 -10.95
C SER A 29 -14.18 23.04 -11.06
N HIS A 30 -13.55 21.97 -10.56
CA HIS A 30 -14.15 20.64 -10.55
C HIS A 30 -15.21 20.50 -9.45
N SER A 31 -16.07 19.48 -9.62
CA SER A 31 -17.18 19.22 -8.73
C SER A 31 -16.76 18.63 -7.37
N TYR A 32 -17.62 18.76 -6.35
CA TYR A 32 -17.44 18.06 -5.06
C TYR A 32 -17.32 16.54 -5.22
N ALA A 33 -18.02 15.94 -6.21
CA ALA A 33 -17.85 14.52 -6.49
C ALA A 33 -16.43 14.18 -6.92
N ARG A 34 -15.76 15.04 -7.70
CA ARG A 34 -14.38 14.86 -8.08
C ARG A 34 -13.43 15.08 -6.90
N ALA A 35 -13.69 16.10 -6.06
CA ALA A 35 -12.96 16.29 -4.80
C ALA A 35 -13.06 15.07 -3.89
N PHE A 36 -14.24 14.46 -3.77
CA PHE A 36 -14.45 13.20 -3.06
C PHE A 36 -13.56 12.08 -3.62
N LEU A 37 -13.50 11.91 -4.95
CA LEU A 37 -12.64 10.90 -5.59
C LEU A 37 -11.17 11.13 -5.29
N VAL A 38 -10.71 12.39 -5.28
CA VAL A 38 -9.31 12.71 -4.89
C VAL A 38 -9.04 12.28 -3.47
N GLY A 39 -9.88 12.68 -2.50
CA GLY A 39 -9.72 12.27 -1.11
C GLY A 39 -9.77 10.75 -0.90
N LEU A 40 -10.67 10.06 -1.63
CA LEU A 40 -10.76 8.60 -1.62
C LEU A 40 -9.48 7.94 -2.14
N LEU A 41 -8.98 8.40 -3.29
CA LEU A 41 -7.75 7.84 -3.89
C LEU A 41 -6.53 8.08 -2.99
N ASN A 42 -6.43 9.24 -2.36
CA ASN A 42 -5.36 9.54 -1.40
C ASN A 42 -5.44 8.66 -0.15
N THR A 43 -6.65 8.39 0.34
CA THR A 43 -6.87 7.45 1.46
C THR A 43 -6.47 6.03 1.09
N ILE A 44 -6.83 5.56 -0.11
CA ILE A 44 -6.43 4.24 -0.61
C ILE A 44 -4.92 4.18 -0.79
N LEU A 45 -4.29 5.21 -1.38
CA LEU A 45 -2.85 5.26 -1.61
C LEU A 45 -2.07 5.06 -0.30
N VAL A 46 -2.34 5.87 0.71
CA VAL A 46 -1.63 5.79 1.98
C VAL A 46 -1.92 4.47 2.71
N SER A 47 -3.14 3.94 2.59
CA SER A 47 -3.50 2.65 3.18
C SER A 47 -2.74 1.50 2.53
N VAL A 48 -2.64 1.47 1.19
CA VAL A 48 -1.90 0.44 0.46
C VAL A 48 -0.41 0.51 0.78
N ILE A 49 0.20 1.71 0.73
CA ILE A 49 1.60 1.92 1.10
C ILE A 49 1.85 1.48 2.54
N GLY A 50 1.00 1.92 3.47
CA GLY A 50 1.10 1.58 4.88
C GLY A 50 0.99 0.08 5.14
N ILE A 51 0.01 -0.62 4.55
CA ILE A 51 -0.17 -2.07 4.67
C ILE A 51 1.05 -2.81 4.11
N PHE A 52 1.56 -2.41 2.96
CA PHE A 52 2.72 -3.03 2.32
C PHE A 52 3.96 -2.98 3.22
N PHE A 53 4.34 -1.78 3.65
CA PHE A 53 5.52 -1.61 4.50
C PHE A 53 5.32 -2.16 5.92
N ALA A 54 4.13 -2.02 6.51
CA ALA A 54 3.81 -2.61 7.81
C ALA A 54 3.92 -4.14 7.78
N THR A 55 3.50 -4.77 6.68
CA THR A 55 3.59 -6.23 6.54
C THR A 55 5.04 -6.70 6.45
N ILE A 56 5.83 -6.08 5.58
CA ILE A 56 7.25 -6.42 5.42
C ILE A 56 8.00 -6.22 6.74
N LEU A 57 7.87 -5.04 7.34
CA LEU A 57 8.56 -4.71 8.57
C LEU A 57 8.07 -5.59 9.73
N GLY A 58 6.76 -5.82 9.83
CA GLY A 58 6.16 -6.67 10.86
C GLY A 58 6.61 -8.13 10.77
N VAL A 59 6.72 -8.69 9.56
CA VAL A 59 7.26 -10.05 9.36
C VAL A 59 8.73 -10.11 9.76
N ILE A 60 9.55 -9.16 9.30
CA ILE A 60 10.99 -9.10 9.65
C ILE A 60 11.17 -9.00 11.17
N VAL A 61 10.50 -8.06 11.82
CA VAL A 61 10.59 -7.85 13.27
C VAL A 61 10.05 -9.06 14.04
N GLY A 62 8.93 -9.65 13.61
CA GLY A 62 8.34 -10.82 14.25
C GLY A 62 9.24 -12.05 14.23
N ILE A 63 9.89 -12.30 13.10
CA ILE A 63 10.89 -13.36 12.97
C ILE A 63 12.15 -13.02 13.79
N SER A 64 12.61 -11.78 13.76
CA SER A 64 13.79 -11.32 14.52
C SER A 64 13.62 -11.52 16.04
N ARG A 65 12.41 -11.36 16.58
CA ARG A 65 12.10 -11.65 17.99
C ARG A 65 12.23 -13.12 18.38
N LEU A 66 12.26 -14.03 17.41
CA LEU A 66 12.47 -15.47 17.62
C LEU A 66 13.92 -15.89 17.38
N SER A 67 14.83 -14.94 17.11
CA SER A 67 16.24 -15.21 16.86
C SER A 67 16.93 -15.74 18.11
N GLN A 68 17.84 -16.70 17.90
CA GLN A 68 18.75 -17.18 18.96
C GLN A 68 19.83 -16.13 19.33
N ASN A 69 20.08 -15.17 18.43
CA ASN A 69 20.97 -14.06 18.70
C ASN A 69 20.26 -13.06 19.62
N TYR A 70 20.80 -12.91 20.84
CA TYR A 70 20.24 -12.05 21.87
C TYR A 70 20.08 -10.58 21.40
N LEU A 71 21.09 -10.03 20.71
CA LEU A 71 21.06 -8.65 20.26
C LEU A 71 19.93 -8.39 19.24
N ILE A 72 19.77 -9.30 18.27
CA ILE A 72 18.69 -9.21 17.26
C ILE A 72 17.33 -9.31 17.93
N ALA A 73 17.15 -10.31 18.81
CA ALA A 73 15.88 -10.52 19.49
C ALA A 73 15.52 -9.31 20.39
N LYS A 74 16.50 -8.79 21.13
CA LYS A 74 16.29 -7.68 22.07
C LYS A 74 16.02 -6.35 21.35
N THR A 75 16.73 -6.06 20.25
CA THR A 75 16.46 -4.87 19.41
C THR A 75 15.05 -4.93 18.81
N ALA A 76 14.63 -6.08 18.31
CA ALA A 76 13.28 -6.27 17.78
C ALA A 76 12.19 -6.15 18.87
N GLU A 77 12.47 -6.60 20.09
CA GLU A 77 11.59 -6.42 21.24
C GLU A 77 11.44 -4.94 21.60
N TRP A 78 12.54 -4.20 21.74
CA TRP A 78 12.52 -2.76 22.03
C TRP A 78 11.75 -1.97 20.95
N TYR A 79 11.95 -2.30 19.68
CA TYR A 79 11.17 -1.69 18.62
C TYR A 79 9.66 -1.86 18.87
N VAL A 80 9.21 -3.07 19.15
CA VAL A 80 7.78 -3.35 19.37
C VAL A 80 7.27 -2.60 20.61
N GLU A 81 8.01 -2.62 21.71
CA GLU A 81 7.60 -1.95 22.96
C GLU A 81 7.52 -0.43 22.79
N ILE A 82 8.51 0.18 22.15
CA ILE A 82 8.53 1.64 21.94
C ILE A 82 7.37 2.07 21.06
N PHE A 83 7.28 1.54 19.84
CA PHE A 83 6.29 2.02 18.87
C PHE A 83 4.86 1.62 19.21
N ARG A 84 4.65 0.54 19.94
CA ARG A 84 3.32 0.11 20.38
C ARG A 84 2.76 0.96 21.52
N ASN A 85 3.63 1.44 22.40
CA ASN A 85 3.22 2.17 23.62
C ASN A 85 3.12 3.69 23.41
N ILE A 86 3.60 4.21 22.28
CA ILE A 86 3.43 5.62 21.91
C ILE A 86 2.16 5.77 21.07
N PRO A 87 1.24 6.70 21.43
CA PRO A 87 0.05 6.97 20.62
C PRO A 87 0.41 7.29 19.15
N LEU A 88 -0.31 6.69 18.20
CA LEU A 88 -0.03 6.84 16.77
C LEU A 88 -0.02 8.31 16.32
N ILE A 89 -0.93 9.13 16.83
CA ILE A 89 -0.99 10.56 16.48
C ILE A 89 0.32 11.30 16.84
N LEU A 90 0.95 10.96 17.95
CA LEU A 90 2.23 11.56 18.37
C LEU A 90 3.37 11.09 17.45
N GLN A 91 3.31 9.84 16.96
CA GLN A 91 4.27 9.35 15.96
C GLN A 91 4.12 10.10 14.64
N ILE A 92 2.88 10.37 14.19
CA ILE A 92 2.61 11.19 13.00
C ILE A 92 3.21 12.58 13.17
N PHE A 93 2.99 13.23 14.30
CA PHE A 93 3.55 14.57 14.59
C PHE A 93 5.07 14.55 14.66
N PHE A 94 5.67 13.53 15.27
CA PHE A 94 7.12 13.38 15.32
C PHE A 94 7.72 13.29 13.90
N TRP A 95 7.20 12.42 13.05
CA TRP A 95 7.71 12.27 11.70
C TRP A 95 7.51 13.54 10.88
N TYR A 96 6.37 14.19 11.01
CA TYR A 96 6.09 15.39 10.23
C TYR A 96 6.84 16.62 10.74
N PHE A 97 6.70 16.97 12.01
CA PHE A 97 7.22 18.22 12.58
C PHE A 97 8.68 18.12 13.02
N ALA A 98 9.11 16.98 13.56
CA ALA A 98 10.47 16.83 14.06
C ALA A 98 11.43 16.27 12.99
N ALA A 99 11.07 15.18 12.30
CA ALA A 99 11.98 14.54 11.36
C ALA A 99 11.98 15.23 9.99
N LEU A 100 10.81 15.42 9.35
CA LEU A 100 10.78 15.97 7.98
C LEU A 100 11.01 17.48 7.92
N ARG A 101 10.61 18.23 8.95
CA ARG A 101 10.90 19.68 9.03
C ARG A 101 12.37 19.98 9.33
N ALA A 102 13.14 19.01 9.82
CA ALA A 102 14.59 19.13 10.01
C ALA A 102 15.38 18.90 8.70
N LEU A 103 14.73 18.50 7.62
CA LEU A 103 15.37 18.34 6.32
C LEU A 103 15.83 19.69 5.75
N PRO A 104 16.86 19.72 4.89
CA PRO A 104 17.38 20.96 4.30
C PRO A 104 16.34 21.66 3.42
N LEU A 105 16.58 22.92 3.16
CA LEU A 105 15.76 23.73 2.24
C LEU A 105 15.91 23.21 0.79
N THR A 106 15.01 23.64 -0.08
CA THR A 106 14.94 23.16 -1.48
C THR A 106 16.25 23.37 -2.25
N ILE A 107 17.00 24.45 -1.94
CA ILE A 107 18.29 24.75 -2.60
C ILE A 107 19.40 23.77 -2.17
N ASP A 108 19.35 23.32 -0.91
CA ASP A 108 20.35 22.44 -0.31
C ASP A 108 19.84 21.00 -0.21
N SER A 109 18.95 20.60 -1.10
CA SER A 109 18.30 19.27 -1.08
C SER A 109 19.33 18.15 -1.00
N ILE A 110 19.03 17.11 -0.23
CA ILE A 110 19.82 15.86 -0.24
C ILE A 110 19.67 15.25 -1.63
N ASN A 111 20.79 15.14 -2.32
CA ASN A 111 20.87 14.65 -3.71
C ASN A 111 21.21 13.16 -3.71
N PHE A 112 20.40 12.36 -4.40
CA PHE A 112 20.61 10.95 -4.64
C PHE A 112 20.97 10.73 -6.12
N TYR A 113 22.25 10.73 -6.43
CA TYR A 113 22.82 10.45 -7.77
C TYR A 113 22.26 11.34 -8.90
N ASP A 114 21.92 12.60 -8.62
CA ASP A 114 21.29 13.55 -9.56
C ASP A 114 19.97 13.07 -10.19
N ILE A 115 19.34 12.07 -9.58
CA ILE A 115 18.07 11.47 -10.05
C ILE A 115 16.92 11.82 -9.12
N SER A 116 17.19 11.96 -7.82
CA SER A 116 16.16 12.14 -6.81
C SER A 116 16.64 13.10 -5.71
N PHE A 117 15.71 13.93 -5.21
CA PHE A 117 16.04 15.03 -4.29
C PHE A 117 15.08 15.06 -3.11
N LEU A 118 15.63 15.05 -1.90
CA LEU A 118 14.86 15.08 -0.65
C LEU A 118 15.11 16.38 0.09
N ASN A 119 14.04 17.08 0.46
CA ASN A 119 14.09 18.33 1.20
C ASN A 119 12.82 18.54 2.05
N VAL A 120 12.73 19.66 2.75
CA VAL A 120 11.60 20.01 3.62
C VAL A 120 10.24 20.08 2.89
N LYS A 121 10.22 20.27 1.57
CA LYS A 121 8.99 20.29 0.76
C LYS A 121 8.57 18.91 0.26
N GLY A 122 9.39 17.87 0.47
CA GLY A 122 9.09 16.48 0.10
C GLY A 122 10.22 15.79 -0.63
N TRP A 123 9.89 14.65 -1.20
CA TRP A 123 10.81 13.81 -1.96
C TRP A 123 10.44 13.87 -3.44
N TYR A 124 11.36 14.39 -4.24
CA TYR A 124 11.22 14.51 -5.69
C TYR A 124 11.90 13.32 -6.35
N VAL A 125 11.13 12.54 -7.11
CA VAL A 125 11.60 11.32 -7.80
C VAL A 125 11.31 11.41 -9.29
N PRO A 126 12.04 10.68 -10.15
CA PRO A 126 11.75 10.65 -11.58
C PRO A 126 10.32 10.22 -11.88
N LYS A 127 9.71 10.87 -12.87
CA LYS A 127 8.42 10.47 -13.42
C LYS A 127 8.64 9.53 -14.60
N PHE A 128 7.97 8.40 -14.57
CA PHE A 128 7.93 7.48 -15.68
C PHE A 128 6.94 8.00 -16.74
N LEU A 129 7.45 8.35 -17.91
CA LEU A 129 6.63 8.73 -19.05
C LEU A 129 6.57 7.55 -20.03
N TRP A 130 5.36 7.05 -20.20
CA TRP A 130 5.08 5.95 -21.11
C TRP A 130 4.45 6.46 -22.39
N THR A 131 5.08 6.20 -23.51
CA THR A 131 4.42 6.37 -24.82
C THR A 131 3.67 5.08 -25.14
N ASN A 132 2.45 5.18 -25.66
CA ASN A 132 1.59 4.05 -26.02
C ASN A 132 1.38 3.02 -24.88
N PHE A 133 1.27 3.50 -23.63
CA PHE A 133 1.05 2.63 -22.45
C PHE A 133 -0.17 1.71 -22.60
N SER A 134 -1.23 2.18 -23.24
CA SER A 134 -2.43 1.37 -23.49
C SER A 134 -2.13 0.12 -24.29
N LEU A 135 -1.27 0.21 -25.31
CA LEU A 135 -0.87 -0.93 -26.12
C LEU A 135 -0.08 -1.96 -25.29
N PHE A 136 0.82 -1.48 -24.43
CA PHE A 136 1.54 -2.35 -23.51
C PHE A 136 0.59 -3.04 -22.52
N LEU A 137 -0.38 -2.30 -21.94
CA LEU A 137 -1.38 -2.86 -21.05
C LEU A 137 -2.24 -3.92 -21.74
N TYR A 138 -2.69 -3.66 -22.98
CA TYR A 138 -3.44 -4.65 -23.76
C TYR A 138 -2.63 -5.91 -24.03
N SER A 139 -1.32 -5.80 -24.25
CA SER A 139 -0.46 -6.97 -24.43
C SER A 139 -0.36 -7.84 -23.17
N ILE A 140 -0.32 -7.24 -21.98
CA ILE A 140 -0.35 -7.96 -20.70
C ILE A 140 -1.71 -8.66 -20.52
N ILE A 141 -2.82 -7.97 -20.78
CA ILE A 141 -4.16 -8.57 -20.69
C ILE A 141 -4.27 -9.75 -21.67
N PHE A 142 -3.81 -9.59 -22.91
CA PHE A 142 -3.79 -10.66 -23.89
C PHE A 142 -2.91 -11.84 -23.46
N ALA A 143 -1.74 -11.56 -22.88
CA ALA A 143 -0.86 -12.60 -22.31
C ALA A 143 -1.56 -13.41 -21.22
N ILE A 144 -2.27 -12.74 -20.30
CA ILE A 144 -3.02 -13.39 -19.23
C ILE A 144 -4.14 -14.28 -19.82
N ILE A 145 -4.88 -13.78 -20.80
CA ILE A 145 -5.93 -14.53 -21.48
C ILE A 145 -5.33 -15.76 -22.16
N ALA A 146 -4.22 -15.58 -22.90
CA ALA A 146 -3.52 -16.68 -23.57
C ALA A 146 -3.04 -17.75 -22.59
N ILE A 147 -2.51 -17.35 -21.42
CA ILE A 147 -2.12 -18.27 -20.34
C ILE A 147 -3.32 -19.06 -19.82
N ILE A 148 -4.47 -18.43 -19.61
CA ILE A 148 -5.69 -19.11 -19.15
C ILE A 148 -6.12 -20.18 -20.16
N PHE A 149 -6.13 -19.84 -21.45
CA PHE A 149 -6.45 -20.80 -22.52
C PHE A 149 -5.42 -21.92 -22.60
N PHE A 150 -4.13 -21.58 -22.54
CA PHE A 150 -3.06 -22.58 -22.56
C PHE A 150 -3.16 -23.55 -21.37
N LEU A 151 -3.41 -23.06 -20.15
CA LEU A 151 -3.56 -23.92 -18.98
C LEU A 151 -4.77 -24.87 -19.08
N ARG A 152 -5.88 -24.39 -19.67
CA ARG A 152 -7.06 -25.24 -19.97
C ARG A 152 -6.71 -26.32 -20.98
N TYR A 153 -6.05 -25.94 -22.07
CA TYR A 153 -5.59 -26.88 -23.09
C TYR A 153 -4.61 -27.92 -22.53
N ALA A 154 -3.60 -27.48 -21.79
CA ALA A 154 -2.63 -28.36 -21.15
C ALA A 154 -3.27 -29.35 -20.17
N LYS A 155 -4.30 -28.90 -19.45
CA LYS A 155 -5.09 -29.77 -18.56
C LYS A 155 -5.84 -30.83 -19.38
N GLN A 156 -6.54 -30.44 -20.44
CA GLN A 156 -7.27 -31.37 -21.31
C GLN A 156 -6.33 -32.39 -21.93
N GLN A 157 -5.19 -32.00 -22.47
CA GLN A 157 -4.20 -32.91 -23.06
C GLN A 157 -3.63 -33.89 -22.04
N ARG A 158 -3.46 -33.46 -20.80
CA ARG A 158 -3.03 -34.35 -19.73
C ARG A 158 -4.11 -35.37 -19.36
N ASP A 159 -5.36 -34.91 -19.26
CA ASP A 159 -6.48 -35.74 -18.81
C ASP A 159 -6.93 -36.75 -19.91
N GLU A 160 -6.83 -36.38 -21.20
CA GLU A 160 -7.22 -37.24 -22.34
C GLU A 160 -6.07 -38.11 -22.90
N PHE A 161 -4.85 -37.57 -22.97
CA PHE A 161 -3.72 -38.21 -23.68
C PHE A 161 -2.49 -38.46 -22.79
N GLY A 162 -2.56 -38.11 -21.50
CA GLY A 162 -1.42 -38.28 -20.58
C GLY A 162 -0.23 -37.34 -20.86
N LYS A 163 -0.34 -36.39 -21.78
CA LYS A 163 0.75 -35.48 -22.15
C LYS A 163 0.99 -34.45 -21.07
N GLN A 164 2.23 -34.35 -20.57
CA GLN A 164 2.63 -33.36 -19.61
C GLN A 164 3.40 -32.21 -20.28
N PHE A 165 2.89 -30.99 -20.14
CA PHE A 165 3.56 -29.79 -20.57
C PHE A 165 4.26 -29.10 -19.40
N PRO A 166 5.43 -28.46 -19.61
CA PRO A 166 6.07 -27.61 -18.58
C PRO A 166 5.30 -26.29 -18.44
N THR A 167 4.07 -26.37 -17.89
CA THR A 167 3.11 -25.27 -17.86
C THR A 167 3.64 -24.00 -17.22
N PHE A 168 4.49 -24.13 -16.19
CA PHE A 168 5.11 -22.99 -15.53
C PHE A 168 6.00 -22.19 -16.47
N TYR A 169 6.92 -22.85 -17.18
CA TYR A 169 7.87 -22.19 -18.07
C TYR A 169 7.18 -21.59 -19.31
N ILE A 170 6.18 -22.28 -19.88
CA ILE A 170 5.44 -21.76 -21.03
C ILE A 170 4.58 -20.57 -20.61
N SER A 171 3.91 -20.61 -19.47
CA SER A 171 3.15 -19.47 -18.96
C SER A 171 4.05 -18.27 -18.69
N LEU A 172 5.23 -18.52 -18.11
CA LEU A 172 6.21 -17.46 -17.86
C LEU A 172 6.71 -16.86 -19.20
N ALA A 173 6.99 -17.71 -20.19
CA ALA A 173 7.39 -17.25 -21.51
C ALA A 173 6.30 -16.37 -22.17
N ILE A 174 5.04 -16.79 -22.15
CA ILE A 174 3.92 -16.00 -22.69
C ILE A 174 3.83 -14.64 -21.97
N LEU A 175 3.94 -14.64 -20.64
CA LEU A 175 3.83 -13.43 -19.81
C LEU A 175 4.93 -12.41 -20.10
N PHE A 176 6.12 -12.85 -20.45
CA PHE A 176 7.25 -11.96 -20.71
C PHE A 176 7.45 -11.67 -22.21
N VAL A 177 7.33 -12.68 -23.08
CA VAL A 177 7.61 -12.50 -24.50
C VAL A 177 6.62 -11.56 -25.16
N LEU A 178 5.30 -11.69 -24.91
CA LEU A 178 4.29 -10.84 -25.55
C LEU A 178 4.45 -9.35 -25.18
N PRO A 179 4.53 -8.94 -23.91
CA PRO A 179 4.77 -7.55 -23.55
C PRO A 179 6.13 -7.03 -24.02
N THR A 180 7.19 -7.86 -24.01
CA THR A 180 8.51 -7.46 -24.49
C THR A 180 8.50 -7.22 -26.00
N LEU A 181 7.86 -8.08 -26.80
CA LEU A 181 7.69 -7.85 -28.23
C LEU A 181 6.90 -6.57 -28.49
N THR A 182 5.81 -6.33 -27.75
CA THR A 182 5.04 -5.10 -27.86
C THR A 182 5.87 -3.87 -27.50
N PHE A 183 6.73 -3.97 -26.50
CA PHE A 183 7.65 -2.90 -26.12
C PHE A 183 8.68 -2.61 -27.22
N LEU A 184 9.25 -3.64 -27.84
CA LEU A 184 10.30 -3.49 -28.87
C LEU A 184 9.76 -3.05 -30.22
N ILE A 185 8.59 -3.56 -30.64
CA ILE A 185 8.07 -3.38 -32.01
C ILE A 185 6.89 -2.41 -32.02
N GLY A 186 6.14 -2.31 -30.92
CA GLY A 186 4.91 -1.51 -30.81
C GLY A 186 5.11 -0.01 -30.61
N GLY A 187 6.35 0.50 -30.69
CA GLY A 187 6.65 1.92 -30.42
C GLY A 187 6.34 2.34 -29.00
N VAL A 188 6.33 1.39 -28.05
CA VAL A 188 6.24 1.68 -26.64
C VAL A 188 7.60 2.13 -26.16
N SER A 189 7.68 3.31 -25.57
CA SER A 189 8.92 3.79 -24.95
C SER A 189 8.66 4.19 -23.50
N LEU A 190 9.65 3.92 -22.66
CA LEU A 190 9.72 4.37 -21.28
C LEU A 190 10.83 5.40 -21.17
N THR A 191 10.46 6.65 -20.93
CA THR A 191 11.41 7.73 -20.65
C THR A 191 11.27 8.19 -19.21
N PHE A 192 12.32 8.79 -18.68
CA PHE A 192 12.34 9.30 -17.31
C PHE A 192 12.44 10.82 -17.37
N GLU A 193 11.49 11.50 -16.75
CA GLU A 193 11.57 12.92 -16.50
C GLU A 193 12.18 13.12 -15.11
N ILE A 194 13.44 13.56 -15.08
CA ILE A 194 14.15 13.81 -13.82
C ILE A 194 13.76 15.17 -13.28
N PRO A 195 13.52 15.32 -11.95
CA PRO A 195 13.24 16.62 -11.36
C PRO A 195 14.44 17.57 -11.51
N GLU A 196 14.22 18.78 -12.04
CA GLU A 196 15.25 19.79 -12.20
C GLU A 196 15.00 20.99 -11.31
N LEU A 197 16.04 21.46 -10.60
CA LEU A 197 15.94 22.63 -9.75
C LEU A 197 15.82 23.89 -10.61
N THR A 198 14.72 24.59 -10.49
CA THR A 198 14.44 25.84 -11.23
C THR A 198 14.24 26.99 -10.26
N GLN A 199 14.86 28.12 -10.55
CA GLN A 199 14.65 29.37 -9.82
C GLN A 199 13.43 30.10 -10.36
N LEU A 200 12.39 30.28 -9.54
CA LEU A 200 11.18 31.04 -9.88
C LEU A 200 11.34 32.54 -9.59
N SER A 201 12.07 32.89 -8.54
CA SER A 201 12.39 34.27 -8.17
C SER A 201 13.73 34.32 -7.43
N LYS A 202 14.20 35.53 -7.07
CA LYS A 202 15.51 35.73 -6.42
C LYS A 202 15.75 34.82 -5.20
N THR A 203 14.69 34.36 -4.50
CA THR A 203 14.79 33.56 -3.27
C THR A 203 13.98 32.28 -3.31
N VAL A 204 13.23 32.02 -4.40
CA VAL A 204 12.33 30.87 -4.48
C VAL A 204 12.83 29.87 -5.50
N TYR A 205 13.18 28.69 -4.99
CA TYR A 205 13.58 27.53 -5.78
C TYR A 205 12.51 26.45 -5.70
N VAL A 206 12.25 25.80 -6.83
CA VAL A 206 11.31 24.68 -6.95
C VAL A 206 11.88 23.63 -7.88
N TYR A 207 11.50 22.39 -7.67
CA TYR A 207 11.75 21.33 -8.65
C TYR A 207 10.63 21.32 -9.69
N LYS A 208 10.99 21.29 -10.97
CA LYS A 208 10.09 21.06 -12.09
C LYS A 208 10.36 19.68 -12.68
N GLY A 209 9.33 19.06 -13.21
CA GLY A 209 9.40 17.67 -13.68
C GLY A 209 9.38 16.65 -12.54
N GLY A 210 9.42 15.38 -12.90
CA GLY A 210 9.35 14.30 -11.92
C GLY A 210 8.01 14.19 -11.21
N VAL A 211 8.00 13.45 -10.09
CA VAL A 211 6.88 13.30 -9.16
C VAL A 211 7.29 13.84 -7.79
N SER A 212 6.48 14.71 -7.22
CA SER A 212 6.68 15.20 -5.86
C SER A 212 5.87 14.34 -4.88
N ILE A 213 6.56 13.68 -3.95
CA ILE A 213 5.96 12.97 -2.82
C ILE A 213 5.97 13.94 -1.64
N ILE A 214 4.79 14.43 -1.27
CA ILE A 214 4.63 15.44 -0.23
C ILE A 214 5.03 14.92 1.15
N PRO A 215 5.57 15.79 2.03
CA PRO A 215 6.04 15.37 3.36
C PRO A 215 4.93 14.76 4.21
N GLU A 216 3.70 15.20 4.07
CA GLU A 216 2.53 14.67 4.76
C GLU A 216 2.32 13.17 4.43
N LEU A 217 2.45 12.78 3.15
CA LEU A 217 2.35 11.38 2.74
C LEU A 217 3.48 10.54 3.33
N ILE A 218 4.71 11.06 3.32
CA ILE A 218 5.89 10.35 3.86
C ILE A 218 5.72 10.14 5.38
N ALA A 219 5.39 11.20 6.12
CA ALA A 219 5.20 11.14 7.57
C ALA A 219 4.12 10.15 7.96
N LEU A 220 2.99 10.20 7.26
CA LEU A 220 1.85 9.34 7.52
C LEU A 220 2.16 7.88 7.18
N ALA A 221 2.79 7.63 6.03
CA ALA A 221 3.21 6.29 5.62
C ALA A 221 4.21 5.67 6.60
N LEU A 222 5.20 6.45 7.08
CA LEU A 222 6.16 6.00 8.08
C LEU A 222 5.46 5.67 9.40
N ALA A 223 4.66 6.60 9.95
CA ALA A 223 4.00 6.41 11.22
C ALA A 223 3.04 5.20 11.21
N LEU A 224 2.17 5.11 10.19
CA LEU A 224 1.23 4.00 10.05
C LEU A 224 1.94 2.66 9.89
N SER A 225 2.99 2.63 9.05
CA SER A 225 3.76 1.41 8.81
C SER A 225 4.48 0.93 10.05
N MET A 226 5.21 1.81 10.72
CA MET A 226 6.01 1.46 11.90
C MET A 226 5.12 1.06 13.08
N TYR A 227 4.03 1.79 13.32
CA TYR A 227 3.07 1.45 14.36
C TYR A 227 2.38 0.11 14.10
N THR A 228 1.82 -0.09 12.91
CA THR A 228 1.08 -1.32 12.59
C THR A 228 2.00 -2.53 12.48
N ALA A 229 3.25 -2.35 12.07
CA ALA A 229 4.25 -3.42 12.04
C ALA A 229 4.47 -4.07 13.40
N THR A 230 4.32 -3.33 14.51
CA THR A 230 4.47 -3.88 15.86
C THR A 230 3.43 -4.95 16.17
N PHE A 231 2.19 -4.71 15.77
CA PHE A 231 1.09 -5.67 15.97
C PHE A 231 1.21 -6.87 15.02
N ILE A 232 1.63 -6.63 13.77
CA ILE A 232 1.89 -7.71 12.82
C ILE A 232 3.07 -8.57 13.31
N ALA A 233 4.12 -7.96 13.85
CA ALA A 233 5.26 -8.67 14.43
C ALA A 233 4.84 -9.60 15.57
N GLU A 234 3.94 -9.15 16.43
CA GLU A 234 3.39 -9.99 17.50
C GLU A 234 2.53 -11.15 16.94
N ASN A 235 1.70 -10.88 15.94
CA ASN A 235 0.93 -11.91 15.26
C ASN A 235 1.84 -12.98 14.63
N VAL A 236 2.92 -12.56 13.97
CA VAL A 236 3.91 -13.47 13.36
C VAL A 236 4.59 -14.32 14.43
N ARG A 237 5.09 -13.66 15.50
CA ARG A 237 5.74 -14.35 16.62
C ARG A 237 4.80 -15.38 17.27
N ALA A 238 3.59 -14.96 17.61
CA ALA A 238 2.57 -15.82 18.22
C ALA A 238 2.16 -16.98 17.30
N GLY A 239 2.01 -16.72 15.99
CA GLY A 239 1.66 -17.75 15.02
C GLY A 239 2.73 -18.83 14.88
N ILE A 240 4.02 -18.46 14.86
CA ILE A 240 5.13 -19.43 14.78
C ILE A 240 5.26 -20.22 16.08
N LEU A 241 5.09 -19.59 17.23
CA LEU A 241 5.11 -20.26 18.54
C LEU A 241 3.87 -21.13 18.78
N GLY A 242 2.74 -20.79 18.19
CA GLY A 242 1.48 -21.53 18.28
C GLY A 242 1.50 -22.90 17.62
N VAL A 243 2.50 -23.19 16.76
CA VAL A 243 2.67 -24.52 16.17
C VAL A 243 3.26 -25.48 17.22
N SER A 244 2.56 -26.59 17.51
CA SER A 244 2.90 -27.50 18.58
C SER A 244 4.31 -28.08 18.42
N LYS A 245 4.98 -28.31 19.57
CA LYS A 245 6.33 -28.95 19.58
C LYS A 245 6.30 -30.30 18.97
N GLY A 246 5.27 -31.12 19.23
CA GLY A 246 5.14 -32.49 18.71
C GLY A 246 5.18 -32.57 17.18
N GLN A 247 4.60 -31.55 16.48
CA GLN A 247 4.68 -31.45 15.02
C GLN A 247 6.13 -31.26 14.53
N LYS A 248 6.90 -30.43 15.25
CA LYS A 248 8.31 -30.17 14.93
C LYS A 248 9.19 -31.42 15.24
N GLU A 249 8.92 -32.08 16.36
CA GLU A 249 9.63 -33.29 16.77
C GLU A 249 9.32 -34.49 15.85
N ALA A 250 8.05 -34.72 15.48
CA ALA A 250 7.66 -35.71 14.52
C ALA A 250 8.33 -35.50 13.14
N ALA A 251 8.38 -34.22 12.69
CA ALA A 251 9.09 -33.87 11.45
C ALA A 251 10.60 -34.14 11.54
N ALA A 252 11.20 -33.86 12.68
CA ALA A 252 12.63 -34.15 12.91
C ALA A 252 12.89 -35.68 12.94
N SER A 253 11.99 -36.50 13.52
CA SER A 253 12.12 -37.97 13.61
C SER A 253 12.12 -38.66 12.25
N ILE A 254 11.48 -38.03 11.22
CA ILE A 254 11.52 -38.56 9.84
C ILE A 254 12.68 -37.95 9.02
N GLY A 255 13.66 -37.30 9.68
CA GLY A 255 14.90 -36.83 9.07
C GLY A 255 14.81 -35.46 8.36
N LEU A 256 13.75 -34.67 8.56
CA LEU A 256 13.68 -33.34 7.97
C LEU A 256 14.67 -32.36 8.63
N THR A 257 15.38 -31.61 7.83
CA THR A 257 16.25 -30.53 8.30
C THR A 257 15.45 -29.36 8.91
N LYS A 258 16.08 -28.53 9.77
CA LYS A 258 15.44 -27.38 10.39
C LYS A 258 14.73 -26.46 9.37
N GLY A 259 15.36 -26.22 8.21
CA GLY A 259 14.76 -25.44 7.12
C GLY A 259 13.54 -26.09 6.48
N GLN A 260 13.58 -27.42 6.29
CA GLN A 260 12.45 -28.18 5.78
C GLN A 260 11.29 -28.22 6.79
N ILE A 261 11.59 -28.41 8.08
CA ILE A 261 10.58 -28.34 9.15
C ILE A 261 9.90 -26.97 9.15
N LEU A 262 10.69 -25.89 9.08
CA LEU A 262 10.12 -24.53 9.00
C LEU A 262 9.21 -24.36 7.78
N LYS A 263 9.69 -24.73 6.59
CA LYS A 263 8.98 -24.51 5.32
C LYS A 263 7.77 -25.41 5.14
N LEU A 264 7.89 -26.70 5.48
CA LEU A 264 6.88 -27.72 5.15
C LEU A 264 5.87 -27.96 6.27
N VAL A 265 6.25 -27.70 7.54
CA VAL A 265 5.43 -28.02 8.71
C VAL A 265 5.00 -26.76 9.45
N VAL A 266 5.96 -25.90 9.83
CA VAL A 266 5.66 -24.74 10.67
C VAL A 266 4.96 -23.64 9.89
N MET A 267 5.49 -23.20 8.76
CA MET A 267 4.94 -22.07 8.02
C MET A 267 3.49 -22.25 7.55
N PRO A 268 3.08 -23.42 6.99
CA PRO A 268 1.68 -23.62 6.58
C PRO A 268 0.70 -23.57 7.76
N GLN A 269 1.11 -24.02 8.94
CA GLN A 269 0.29 -23.98 10.15
C GLN A 269 0.31 -22.60 10.80
N ALA A 270 1.49 -21.96 10.89
CA ALA A 270 1.65 -20.62 11.43
C ALA A 270 0.85 -19.56 10.64
N LEU A 271 0.85 -19.63 9.30
CA LEU A 271 0.10 -18.68 8.47
C LEU A 271 -1.40 -18.69 8.77
N ARG A 272 -1.99 -19.83 9.13
CA ARG A 272 -3.40 -19.93 9.54
C ARG A 272 -3.68 -19.16 10.83
N ILE A 273 -2.68 -19.12 11.74
CA ILE A 273 -2.79 -18.40 13.01
C ILE A 273 -2.50 -16.90 12.78
N ILE A 274 -1.58 -16.58 11.87
CA ILE A 274 -1.12 -15.20 11.59
C ILE A 274 -2.16 -14.40 10.79
N ILE A 275 -2.74 -14.99 9.74
CA ILE A 275 -3.57 -14.25 8.76
C ILE A 275 -4.82 -13.61 9.39
N PRO A 276 -5.64 -14.30 10.21
CA PRO A 276 -6.86 -13.70 10.76
C PRO A 276 -6.60 -12.45 11.61
N PRO A 277 -5.69 -12.43 12.61
CA PRO A 277 -5.43 -11.23 13.38
C PRO A 277 -4.71 -10.15 12.56
N THR A 278 -3.92 -10.50 11.55
CA THR A 278 -3.29 -9.54 10.65
C THR A 278 -4.32 -8.81 9.78
N THR A 279 -5.41 -9.46 9.39
CA THR A 279 -6.54 -8.82 8.72
C THR A 279 -7.08 -7.64 9.54
N ASN A 280 -7.24 -7.82 10.86
CA ASN A 280 -7.69 -6.76 11.75
C ASN A 280 -6.70 -5.58 11.77
N GLN A 281 -5.40 -5.84 11.63
CA GLN A 281 -4.40 -4.77 11.56
C GLN A 281 -4.52 -3.97 10.27
N TYR A 282 -4.81 -4.58 9.13
CA TYR A 282 -5.06 -3.88 7.87
C TYR A 282 -6.32 -3.00 7.94
N LEU A 283 -7.39 -3.51 8.55
CA LEU A 283 -8.62 -2.75 8.80
C LEU A 283 -8.36 -1.55 9.71
N ASN A 284 -7.58 -1.75 10.78
CA ASN A 284 -7.23 -0.68 11.71
C ASN A 284 -6.32 0.37 11.05
N LEU A 285 -5.32 -0.03 10.27
CA LEU A 285 -4.44 0.89 9.54
C LEU A 285 -5.26 1.78 8.59
N THR A 286 -6.18 1.19 7.80
CA THR A 286 -7.04 1.95 6.89
C THR A 286 -7.94 2.94 7.62
N LYS A 287 -8.47 2.61 8.80
CA LYS A 287 -9.23 3.55 9.63
C LYS A 287 -8.33 4.63 10.22
N ASN A 288 -7.15 4.26 10.69
CA ASN A 288 -6.17 5.18 11.28
C ASN A 288 -5.61 6.17 10.25
N SER A 289 -5.74 5.91 8.93
CA SER A 289 -5.37 6.89 7.91
C SER A 289 -6.15 8.19 8.04
N SER A 290 -7.34 8.19 8.66
CA SER A 290 -8.12 9.39 8.97
C SER A 290 -7.41 10.38 9.91
N LEU A 291 -6.40 9.94 10.66
CA LEU A 291 -5.55 10.83 11.46
C LEU A 291 -4.66 11.74 10.59
N ALA A 292 -4.60 11.47 9.30
CA ALA A 292 -3.92 12.27 8.28
C ALA A 292 -4.35 13.73 8.28
N ALA A 293 -5.63 13.99 8.59
CA ALA A 293 -6.19 15.34 8.68
C ALA A 293 -5.42 16.23 9.69
N ALA A 294 -4.81 15.64 10.72
CA ALA A 294 -4.06 16.38 11.75
C ALA A 294 -2.74 17.00 11.23
N ILE A 295 -2.21 16.52 10.10
CA ILE A 295 -1.02 17.07 9.43
C ILE A 295 -1.36 17.62 8.04
N ALA A 296 -2.64 17.89 7.78
CA ALA A 296 -3.15 18.40 6.51
C ALA A 296 -2.88 17.52 5.28
N TYR A 297 -2.68 16.21 5.43
CA TYR A 297 -2.70 15.31 4.28
C TYR A 297 -4.12 15.22 3.72
N PRO A 298 -4.32 15.41 2.40
CA PRO A 298 -5.65 15.55 1.81
C PRO A 298 -6.33 14.18 1.58
N ASP A 299 -6.60 13.47 2.68
CA ASP A 299 -7.42 12.27 2.69
C ASP A 299 -8.94 12.61 2.59
N ILE A 300 -9.78 11.59 2.57
CA ILE A 300 -11.22 11.79 2.48
C ILE A 300 -11.79 12.55 3.69
N VAL A 301 -11.17 12.45 4.87
CA VAL A 301 -11.64 13.16 6.07
C VAL A 301 -11.34 14.65 5.95
N LEU A 302 -10.11 15.03 5.58
CA LEU A 302 -9.74 16.44 5.42
C LEU A 302 -10.53 17.08 4.28
N VAL A 303 -10.53 16.44 3.10
CA VAL A 303 -11.13 16.99 1.88
C VAL A 303 -12.65 17.05 2.00
N PHE A 304 -13.29 15.98 2.39
CA PHE A 304 -14.74 15.86 2.31
C PHE A 304 -15.42 16.14 3.65
N ALA A 305 -15.05 15.44 4.74
CA ALA A 305 -15.64 15.70 6.06
C ALA A 305 -15.13 16.99 6.72
N GLY A 306 -14.01 17.55 6.25
CA GLY A 306 -13.51 18.85 6.66
C GLY A 306 -13.95 19.96 5.70
N THR A 307 -13.24 20.14 4.58
CA THR A 307 -13.39 21.29 3.68
C THR A 307 -14.78 21.36 3.03
N ALA A 308 -15.25 20.27 2.39
CA ALA A 308 -16.55 20.28 1.73
C ALA A 308 -17.69 20.46 2.73
N LEU A 309 -17.59 19.90 3.93
CA LEU A 309 -18.57 20.08 4.99
C LEU A 309 -18.65 21.56 5.43
N MET A 310 -17.51 22.19 5.65
CA MET A 310 -17.46 23.60 6.09
C MET A 310 -18.05 24.56 5.04
N GLN A 311 -17.82 24.27 3.74
CA GLN A 311 -18.34 25.11 2.66
C GLN A 311 -19.83 24.91 2.41
N THR A 312 -20.32 23.68 2.45
CA THR A 312 -21.71 23.36 2.07
C THR A 312 -22.67 23.35 3.24
N GLY A 313 -22.19 23.16 4.48
CA GLY A 313 -23.01 22.96 5.67
C GLY A 313 -23.87 21.69 5.68
N ARG A 314 -23.64 20.74 4.72
CA ARG A 314 -24.43 19.50 4.55
C ARG A 314 -23.88 18.37 5.41
N ALA A 315 -23.99 18.50 6.72
CA ALA A 315 -23.36 17.60 7.67
C ALA A 315 -23.83 16.16 7.54
N ILE A 316 -25.13 15.93 7.40
CA ILE A 316 -25.73 14.59 7.37
C ILE A 316 -25.24 13.82 6.14
N GLU A 317 -25.33 14.43 4.96
CA GLU A 317 -24.96 13.81 3.69
C GLU A 317 -23.46 13.52 3.64
N ILE A 318 -22.63 14.51 3.98
CA ILE A 318 -21.16 14.39 3.90
C ILE A 318 -20.63 13.39 4.91
N ILE A 319 -21.09 13.43 6.16
CA ILE A 319 -20.66 12.47 7.17
C ILE A 319 -21.14 11.06 6.80
N SER A 320 -22.38 10.91 6.32
CA SER A 320 -22.90 9.61 5.87
C SER A 320 -22.07 9.03 4.72
N ILE A 321 -21.75 9.84 3.69
CA ILE A 321 -20.88 9.42 2.58
C ILE A 321 -19.51 8.98 3.11
N THR A 322 -18.90 9.77 3.97
CA THR A 322 -17.57 9.46 4.54
C THR A 322 -17.61 8.16 5.34
N MET A 323 -18.62 7.97 6.20
CA MET A 323 -18.80 6.73 6.98
C MET A 323 -19.01 5.52 6.07
N LEU A 324 -19.88 5.62 5.06
CA LEU A 324 -20.14 4.56 4.09
C LEU A 324 -18.89 4.23 3.28
N THR A 325 -18.07 5.20 3.00
CA THR A 325 -16.80 4.98 2.30
C THR A 325 -15.83 4.15 3.14
N TYR A 326 -15.58 4.52 4.40
CA TYR A 326 -14.75 3.70 5.29
C TYR A 326 -15.32 2.31 5.54
N LEU A 327 -16.66 2.18 5.63
CA LEU A 327 -17.33 0.88 5.71
C LEU A 327 -17.04 0.06 4.45
N SER A 328 -17.20 0.64 3.26
CA SER A 328 -16.96 -0.03 1.98
C SER A 328 -15.50 -0.47 1.82
N LEU A 329 -14.54 0.38 2.18
CA LEU A 329 -13.12 0.04 2.21
C LEU A 329 -12.83 -1.13 3.16
N SER A 330 -13.40 -1.07 4.37
CA SER A 330 -13.24 -2.13 5.37
C SER A 330 -13.85 -3.45 4.90
N LEU A 331 -15.03 -3.42 4.30
CA LEU A 331 -15.68 -4.62 3.73
C LEU A 331 -14.85 -5.20 2.57
N SER A 332 -14.31 -4.36 1.69
CA SER A 332 -13.47 -4.79 0.57
C SER A 332 -12.21 -5.50 1.06
N ILE A 333 -11.51 -4.93 2.05
CA ILE A 333 -10.35 -5.57 2.68
C ILE A 333 -10.74 -6.89 3.33
N SER A 334 -11.86 -6.92 4.07
CA SER A 334 -12.34 -8.12 4.75
C SER A 334 -12.69 -9.24 3.77
N VAL A 335 -13.38 -8.94 2.67
CA VAL A 335 -13.73 -9.91 1.63
C VAL A 335 -12.46 -10.47 0.97
N PHE A 336 -11.51 -9.61 0.60
CA PHE A 336 -10.24 -10.03 0.02
C PHE A 336 -9.44 -10.93 0.97
N MET A 337 -9.32 -10.54 2.24
CA MET A 337 -8.56 -11.30 3.23
C MET A 337 -9.25 -12.62 3.60
N ASN A 338 -10.58 -12.66 3.66
CA ASN A 338 -11.32 -13.89 3.88
C ASN A 338 -11.16 -14.87 2.71
N TRP A 339 -11.18 -14.36 1.47
CA TRP A 339 -10.87 -15.17 0.29
C TRP A 339 -9.44 -15.72 0.35
N TYR A 340 -8.46 -14.88 0.68
CA TYR A 340 -7.05 -15.28 0.84
C TYR A 340 -6.89 -16.34 1.94
N ASN A 341 -7.51 -16.13 3.09
CA ASN A 341 -7.48 -17.08 4.21
C ASN A 341 -8.06 -18.45 3.83
N LYS A 342 -9.20 -18.48 3.11
CA LYS A 342 -9.79 -19.73 2.59
C LYS A 342 -8.84 -20.46 1.62
N LYS A 343 -8.10 -19.73 0.80
CA LYS A 343 -7.14 -20.29 -0.15
C LYS A 343 -5.92 -20.90 0.56
N MET A 344 -5.52 -20.32 1.69
CA MET A 344 -4.39 -20.80 2.50
C MET A 344 -4.80 -21.91 3.50
N ALA A 345 -6.08 -22.16 3.68
CA ALA A 345 -6.57 -23.28 4.48
C ALA A 345 -6.13 -24.61 3.83
N ILE A 346 -5.48 -25.50 4.62
CA ILE A 346 -5.15 -26.85 4.14
C ILE A 346 -6.48 -27.59 4.02
N LYS A 347 -6.77 -28.14 2.87
CA LYS A 347 -7.88 -29.07 2.71
C LYS A 347 -7.50 -30.34 3.45
N GLU A 348 -8.14 -30.57 4.59
CA GLU A 348 -8.17 -31.92 5.17
C GLU A 348 -8.90 -32.81 4.17
N LYS A 349 -8.18 -33.81 3.66
CA LYS A 349 -8.77 -34.90 2.86
C LYS A 349 -9.34 -35.92 3.79
#